data_3db4e84621e49b0892834d59ee4d2af7
#
_entry.id   3db4e84621e49b0892834d59ee4d2af7
#
_cell.length_a   1.000
_cell.length_b   1.000
_cell.length_c   1.000
_cell.angle_alpha   90.00
_cell.angle_beta   90.00
_cell.angle_gamma   90.00
#
_symmetry.space_group_name_H-M   'P 1'
#
loop_
_entity.id
_entity.type
_entity.pdbx_description
1 polymer ?
#
loop_
_entity_poly.entity_id
_entity_poly.type
_entity_poly.pdbx_seq_one_letter_code
_entity_poly.pdbx_strand_id
1 'polypeptide(L)'
;MLKKLFGFDPTKTTVRTEFLAGLTTFLTMSYILAVNPSMFSQLDGMPEGAVFTSTALAAIVGTLAMAFIGKMPFGMAPGMGLNAFFVYTVCMGMGYSWQFALTAVFIEGIIFIILTLTNLREAIVNAIPSSLKNAIGAGIGLFIAFIGLQNAGIVVRNNSTLVSLGEITSGSALLALIGLLITGILVVKNVRGGLLIGILVTTAIGIPMGLTEYYGIISSPHSISDIFYKLEWNNVLSLDMVVVVFTFLFIDMFDTIGTLVGVCTKAKIMDANGRIPRVKEAFMADAIATTVGACIGTSTTTTYVESASGVAQGGRSGLTAFAIAVCFAISLFFSPVFLAIPAAATAPVLVIVGLFMMSPIKNIPFDDYAESIPAFITIIMMPMVYSISDGILLGMISYVLLNVLCMNFKRITPAMYILAILFILKYIFI
;
A
#
# COMPACT_ATOMS: atom_id res chain seq x y z
N MET A 1 -26.97 -20.64 4.12
CA MET A 1 -25.65 -20.77 3.45
C MET A 1 -24.86 -19.46 3.50
N LEU A 2 -25.38 -18.33 3.02
CA LEU A 2 -24.67 -17.03 2.97
C LEU A 2 -24.21 -16.53 4.34
N LYS A 3 -25.02 -16.68 5.41
CA LYS A 3 -24.63 -16.30 6.77
C LYS A 3 -23.42 -17.08 7.27
N LYS A 4 -23.32 -18.39 6.98
CA LYS A 4 -22.20 -19.24 7.41
C LYS A 4 -20.92 -18.92 6.64
N LEU A 5 -21.00 -18.69 5.34
CA LEU A 5 -19.84 -18.46 4.46
C LEU A 5 -19.32 -17.02 4.59
N PHE A 6 -20.20 -16.02 4.52
CA PHE A 6 -19.83 -14.61 4.38
C PHE A 6 -20.17 -13.74 5.60
N GLY A 7 -20.78 -14.31 6.65
CA GLY A 7 -21.29 -13.50 7.76
C GLY A 7 -22.48 -12.61 7.35
N PHE A 8 -23.14 -12.88 6.23
CA PHE A 8 -24.26 -12.10 5.71
C PHE A 8 -25.46 -12.11 6.66
N ASP A 9 -25.97 -10.91 6.99
CA ASP A 9 -27.14 -10.72 7.84
C ASP A 9 -28.21 -9.95 7.05
N PRO A 10 -29.34 -10.60 6.69
CA PRO A 10 -30.40 -9.99 5.89
C PRO A 10 -31.13 -8.87 6.63
N THR A 11 -30.97 -8.74 7.96
CA THR A 11 -31.54 -7.63 8.73
C THR A 11 -30.76 -6.33 8.58
N LYS A 12 -29.46 -6.42 8.17
CA LYS A 12 -28.54 -5.28 8.06
C LYS A 12 -28.34 -4.82 6.63
N THR A 13 -28.47 -5.72 5.64
CA THR A 13 -28.16 -5.44 4.25
C THR A 13 -28.88 -6.42 3.29
N THR A 14 -28.90 -6.13 2.01
CA THR A 14 -29.43 -7.02 0.97
C THR A 14 -28.30 -7.54 0.08
N VAL A 15 -28.52 -8.69 -0.57
CA VAL A 15 -27.56 -9.24 -1.54
C VAL A 15 -27.22 -8.22 -2.64
N ARG A 16 -28.23 -7.52 -3.15
CA ARG A 16 -28.03 -6.47 -4.16
C ARG A 16 -27.13 -5.35 -3.64
N THR A 17 -27.36 -4.90 -2.41
CA THR A 17 -26.56 -3.85 -1.77
C THR A 17 -25.10 -4.29 -1.60
N GLU A 18 -24.86 -5.54 -1.20
CA GLU A 18 -23.51 -6.09 -1.04
C GLU A 18 -22.75 -6.13 -2.38
N PHE A 19 -23.42 -6.57 -3.48
CA PHE A 19 -22.79 -6.57 -4.80
C PHE A 19 -22.51 -5.16 -5.33
N LEU A 20 -23.43 -4.21 -5.16
CA LEU A 20 -23.22 -2.81 -5.54
C LEU A 20 -22.11 -2.16 -4.72
N ALA A 21 -22.02 -2.48 -3.43
CA ALA A 21 -20.94 -2.05 -2.57
C ALA A 21 -19.59 -2.62 -3.02
N GLY A 22 -19.55 -3.90 -3.40
CA GLY A 22 -18.37 -4.54 -3.97
C GLY A 22 -17.90 -3.89 -5.28
N LEU A 23 -18.82 -3.66 -6.20
CA LEU A 23 -18.53 -2.95 -7.45
C LEU A 23 -17.99 -1.53 -7.17
N THR A 24 -18.58 -0.81 -6.21
CA THR A 24 -18.11 0.54 -5.85
C THR A 24 -16.70 0.52 -5.27
N THR A 25 -16.38 -0.44 -4.40
CA THR A 25 -15.02 -0.61 -3.88
C THR A 25 -14.05 -0.98 -4.99
N PHE A 26 -14.40 -1.95 -5.85
CA PHE A 26 -13.55 -2.33 -6.99
C PHE A 26 -13.22 -1.11 -7.86
N LEU A 27 -14.21 -0.31 -8.26
CA LEU A 27 -13.98 0.88 -9.08
C LEU A 27 -13.07 1.92 -8.41
N THR A 28 -13.06 1.98 -7.08
CA THR A 28 -12.18 2.93 -6.35
C THR A 28 -10.76 2.41 -6.16
N MET A 29 -10.54 1.08 -6.12
CA MET A 29 -9.23 0.47 -5.90
C MET A 29 -8.59 -0.14 -7.14
N SER A 30 -9.31 -0.27 -8.26
CA SER A 30 -8.84 -0.93 -9.48
C SER A 30 -7.69 -0.20 -10.19
N TYR A 31 -7.39 1.05 -9.81
CA TYR A 31 -6.21 1.76 -10.29
C TYR A 31 -4.91 0.99 -10.01
N ILE A 32 -4.89 0.10 -9.01
CA ILE A 32 -3.73 -0.74 -8.71
C ILE A 32 -3.32 -1.64 -9.89
N LEU A 33 -4.30 -2.03 -10.72
CA LEU A 33 -4.08 -2.85 -11.91
C LEU A 33 -3.28 -2.11 -13.02
N ALA A 34 -3.24 -0.77 -12.97
CA ALA A 34 -2.40 0.04 -13.83
C ALA A 34 -1.09 0.45 -13.12
N VAL A 35 -1.21 0.88 -11.87
CA VAL A 35 -0.07 1.45 -11.13
C VAL A 35 0.96 0.38 -10.77
N ASN A 36 0.54 -0.80 -10.31
CA ASN A 36 1.48 -1.84 -9.89
C ASN A 36 2.33 -2.37 -11.05
N PRO A 37 1.76 -2.74 -12.23
CA PRO A 37 2.55 -3.11 -13.40
C PRO A 37 3.52 -2.01 -13.82
N SER A 38 3.07 -0.75 -13.88
CA SER A 38 3.92 0.40 -14.24
C SER A 38 5.09 0.61 -13.27
N MET A 39 4.95 0.28 -11.98
CA MET A 39 6.04 0.37 -11.00
C MET A 39 7.02 -0.79 -11.14
N PHE A 40 6.52 -2.02 -11.16
CA PHE A 40 7.34 -3.23 -11.14
C PHE A 40 8.04 -3.49 -12.46
N SER A 41 7.48 -3.07 -13.61
CA SER A 41 8.13 -3.17 -14.92
C SER A 41 9.42 -2.34 -15.06
N GLN A 42 9.70 -1.44 -14.09
CA GLN A 42 10.98 -0.75 -13.99
C GLN A 42 12.13 -1.67 -13.52
N LEU A 43 11.79 -2.88 -13.03
CA LEU A 43 12.75 -3.89 -12.60
C LEU A 43 12.99 -4.89 -13.72
N ASP A 44 14.26 -5.12 -14.07
CA ASP A 44 14.64 -6.10 -15.07
C ASP A 44 14.14 -7.50 -14.72
N GLY A 45 13.45 -8.14 -15.66
CA GLY A 45 12.90 -9.49 -15.48
C GLY A 45 11.50 -9.55 -14.83
N MET A 46 10.82 -8.40 -14.67
CA MET A 46 9.40 -8.33 -14.26
C MET A 46 8.52 -7.80 -15.40
N PRO A 47 8.07 -8.66 -16.35
CA PRO A 47 7.25 -8.24 -17.48
C PRO A 47 5.93 -7.64 -17.00
N GLU A 48 5.54 -6.50 -17.56
CA GLU A 48 4.38 -5.72 -17.15
C GLU A 48 3.07 -6.53 -17.17
N GLY A 49 2.86 -7.37 -18.21
CA GLY A 49 1.70 -8.26 -18.31
C GLY A 49 1.67 -9.34 -17.23
N ALA A 50 2.83 -9.92 -16.87
CA ALA A 50 2.92 -10.89 -15.78
C ALA A 50 2.61 -10.22 -14.42
N VAL A 51 3.12 -9.01 -14.19
CA VAL A 51 2.84 -8.23 -12.98
C VAL A 51 1.36 -7.84 -12.89
N PHE A 52 0.73 -7.47 -14.02
CA PHE A 52 -0.71 -7.23 -14.07
C PHE A 52 -1.50 -8.47 -13.61
N THR A 53 -1.17 -9.63 -14.17
CA THR A 53 -1.85 -10.89 -13.82
C THR A 53 -1.62 -11.27 -12.37
N SER A 54 -0.37 -11.18 -11.86
CA SER A 54 -0.05 -11.49 -10.46
C SER A 54 -0.74 -10.52 -9.49
N THR A 55 -0.81 -9.23 -9.82
CA THR A 55 -1.53 -8.22 -9.04
C THR A 55 -3.02 -8.54 -8.93
N ALA A 56 -3.66 -8.88 -10.04
CA ALA A 56 -5.07 -9.27 -10.05
C ALA A 56 -5.31 -10.57 -9.27
N LEU A 57 -4.46 -11.58 -9.44
CA LEU A 57 -4.55 -12.85 -8.70
C LEU A 57 -4.34 -12.65 -7.19
N ALA A 58 -3.37 -11.84 -6.79
CA ALA A 58 -3.15 -11.52 -5.37
C ALA A 58 -4.38 -10.81 -4.78
N ALA A 59 -4.95 -9.84 -5.51
CA ALA A 59 -6.17 -9.17 -5.11
C ALA A 59 -7.36 -10.15 -4.99
N ILE A 60 -7.50 -11.09 -5.92
CA ILE A 60 -8.54 -12.13 -5.86
C ILE A 60 -8.34 -13.00 -4.62
N VAL A 61 -7.15 -13.58 -4.43
CA VAL A 61 -6.87 -14.50 -3.32
C VAL A 61 -7.03 -13.80 -1.98
N GLY A 62 -6.42 -12.61 -1.82
CA GLY A 62 -6.52 -11.83 -0.58
C GLY A 62 -7.95 -11.43 -0.25
N THR A 63 -8.68 -10.93 -1.25
CA THR A 63 -10.07 -10.51 -1.07
C THR A 63 -10.99 -11.71 -0.80
N LEU A 64 -10.76 -12.89 -1.40
CA LEU A 64 -11.48 -14.12 -1.08
C LEU A 64 -11.15 -14.60 0.34
N ALA A 65 -9.88 -14.53 0.78
CA ALA A 65 -9.50 -14.82 2.16
C ALA A 65 -10.26 -13.88 3.13
N MET A 66 -10.34 -12.59 2.83
CA MET A 66 -11.14 -11.63 3.59
C MET A 66 -12.62 -11.96 3.56
N ALA A 67 -13.16 -12.41 2.42
CA ALA A 67 -14.57 -12.80 2.27
C ALA A 67 -14.96 -14.00 3.15
N PHE A 68 -14.12 -15.04 3.17
CA PHE A 68 -14.44 -16.31 3.83
C PHE A 68 -13.93 -16.41 5.27
N ILE A 69 -12.72 -15.90 5.54
CA ILE A 69 -12.06 -15.96 6.85
C ILE A 69 -12.46 -14.73 7.67
N GLY A 70 -12.15 -13.53 7.18
CA GLY A 70 -12.49 -12.25 7.84
C GLY A 70 -13.99 -12.00 7.89
N LYS A 71 -14.71 -12.38 6.85
CA LYS A 71 -16.15 -12.13 6.63
C LYS A 71 -16.47 -10.65 6.74
N MET A 72 -15.55 -9.82 6.25
CA MET A 72 -15.63 -8.36 6.28
C MET A 72 -15.77 -7.78 4.86
N PRO A 73 -16.38 -6.59 4.72
CA PRO A 73 -16.63 -5.98 3.41
C PRO A 73 -15.42 -5.24 2.84
N PHE A 74 -14.22 -5.83 2.93
CA PHE A 74 -12.98 -5.17 2.53
C PHE A 74 -12.35 -5.83 1.31
N GLY A 75 -11.87 -4.99 0.38
CA GLY A 75 -11.01 -5.39 -0.71
C GLY A 75 -9.55 -5.40 -0.27
N MET A 76 -8.79 -6.33 -0.83
CA MET A 76 -7.36 -6.47 -0.61
C MET A 76 -6.64 -6.47 -1.96
N ALA A 77 -5.47 -5.88 -2.00
CA ALA A 77 -4.56 -5.87 -3.16
C ALA A 77 -3.14 -5.51 -2.69
N PRO A 78 -2.11 -5.64 -3.57
CA PRO A 78 -0.76 -5.19 -3.24
C PRO A 78 -0.73 -3.74 -2.77
N GLY A 79 -0.18 -3.50 -1.57
CA GLY A 79 -0.21 -2.21 -0.88
C GLY A 79 0.73 -1.19 -1.53
N MET A 80 0.25 0.05 -1.79
CA MET A 80 1.04 1.06 -2.49
C MET A 80 2.35 1.42 -1.79
N GLY A 81 2.34 1.58 -0.46
CA GLY A 81 3.53 1.86 0.32
C GLY A 81 4.54 0.72 0.28
N LEU A 82 4.04 -0.50 0.33
CA LEU A 82 4.83 -1.73 0.27
C LEU A 82 5.39 -1.98 -1.13
N ASN A 83 4.63 -1.66 -2.19
CA ASN A 83 5.10 -1.68 -3.58
C ASN A 83 6.25 -0.69 -3.78
N ALA A 84 6.08 0.53 -3.27
CA ALA A 84 7.11 1.57 -3.35
C ALA A 84 8.38 1.17 -2.57
N PHE A 85 8.24 0.59 -1.39
CA PHE A 85 9.37 0.07 -0.61
C PHE A 85 10.07 -1.07 -1.36
N PHE A 86 9.30 -2.01 -1.92
CA PHE A 86 9.83 -3.12 -2.71
C PHE A 86 10.68 -2.61 -3.88
N VAL A 87 10.08 -1.80 -4.78
CA VAL A 87 10.71 -1.39 -6.03
C VAL A 87 11.80 -0.36 -5.78
N TYR A 88 11.48 0.73 -5.10
CA TYR A 88 12.39 1.88 -5.05
C TYR A 88 13.41 1.80 -3.93
N THR A 89 13.04 1.25 -2.77
CA THR A 89 13.99 1.16 -1.66
C THR A 89 14.83 -0.12 -1.76
N VAL A 90 14.20 -1.30 -1.82
CA VAL A 90 14.94 -2.58 -1.76
C VAL A 90 15.66 -2.84 -3.08
N CYS A 91 14.95 -2.78 -4.21
CA CYS A 91 15.55 -3.15 -5.48
C CYS A 91 16.43 -2.04 -6.06
N MET A 92 15.92 -0.82 -6.21
CA MET A 92 16.69 0.27 -6.84
C MET A 92 17.67 0.94 -5.88
N GLY A 93 17.26 1.19 -4.64
CA GLY A 93 18.06 1.93 -3.66
C GLY A 93 19.15 1.08 -3.02
N MET A 94 18.81 -0.12 -2.55
CA MET A 94 19.76 -1.05 -1.91
C MET A 94 20.45 -1.98 -2.93
N GLY A 95 19.97 -2.04 -4.20
CA GLY A 95 20.55 -2.83 -5.27
C GLY A 95 20.28 -4.34 -5.18
N TYR A 96 19.29 -4.77 -4.40
CA TYR A 96 18.92 -6.16 -4.30
C TYR A 96 18.02 -6.61 -5.46
N SER A 97 18.09 -7.91 -5.80
CA SER A 97 17.21 -8.52 -6.78
C SER A 97 15.75 -8.48 -6.32
N TRP A 98 14.80 -8.45 -7.26
CA TRP A 98 13.38 -8.56 -6.91
C TRP A 98 13.04 -9.94 -6.32
N GLN A 99 13.83 -10.97 -6.63
CA GLN A 99 13.72 -12.30 -6.01
C GLN A 99 14.05 -12.26 -4.52
N PHE A 100 15.09 -11.51 -4.14
CA PHE A 100 15.41 -11.23 -2.73
C PHE A 100 14.24 -10.52 -2.04
N ALA A 101 13.69 -9.49 -2.66
CA ALA A 101 12.55 -8.74 -2.12
C ALA A 101 11.29 -9.62 -2.00
N LEU A 102 10.99 -10.50 -2.97
CA LEU A 102 9.90 -11.48 -2.88
C LEU A 102 10.12 -12.46 -1.72
N THR A 103 11.36 -12.89 -1.51
CA THR A 103 11.70 -13.77 -0.38
C THR A 103 11.45 -13.07 0.95
N ALA A 104 11.80 -11.79 1.06
CA ALA A 104 11.51 -10.99 2.25
C ALA A 104 10.00 -10.90 2.52
N VAL A 105 9.18 -10.63 1.48
CA VAL A 105 7.71 -10.61 1.58
C VAL A 105 7.14 -11.98 1.96
N PHE A 106 7.70 -13.06 1.42
CA PHE A 106 7.30 -14.42 1.80
C PHE A 106 7.56 -14.71 3.28
N ILE A 107 8.76 -14.37 3.76
CA ILE A 107 9.15 -14.53 5.18
C ILE A 107 8.26 -13.66 6.06
N GLU A 108 8.01 -12.40 5.67
CA GLU A 108 7.08 -11.51 6.33
C GLU A 108 5.71 -12.15 6.51
N GLY A 109 5.12 -12.68 5.43
CA GLY A 109 3.82 -13.35 5.46
C GLY A 109 3.78 -14.54 6.44
N ILE A 110 4.83 -15.38 6.47
CA ILE A 110 4.95 -16.49 7.42
C ILE A 110 5.04 -15.98 8.87
N ILE A 111 5.85 -14.94 9.11
CA ILE A 111 5.95 -14.32 10.44
C ILE A 111 4.59 -13.77 10.85
N PHE A 112 3.85 -13.13 9.96
CA PHE A 112 2.51 -12.62 10.25
C PHE A 112 1.50 -13.72 10.60
N ILE A 113 1.54 -14.87 9.93
CA ILE A 113 0.72 -16.02 10.31
C ILE A 113 1.03 -16.41 11.76
N ILE A 114 2.31 -16.55 12.13
CA ILE A 114 2.75 -16.92 13.47
C ILE A 114 2.31 -15.86 14.51
N LEU A 115 2.53 -14.57 14.21
CA LEU A 115 2.16 -13.47 15.11
C LEU A 115 0.65 -13.39 15.31
N THR A 116 -0.14 -13.67 14.27
CA THR A 116 -1.61 -13.68 14.34
C THR A 116 -2.11 -14.85 15.20
N LEU A 117 -1.48 -16.02 15.10
CA LEU A 117 -1.83 -17.19 15.92
C LEU A 117 -1.50 -16.97 17.40
N THR A 118 -0.40 -16.28 17.71
CA THR A 118 0.08 -16.04 19.08
C THR A 118 -0.48 -14.78 19.73
N ASN A 119 -1.28 -13.96 19.04
CA ASN A 119 -1.78 -12.65 19.48
C ASN A 119 -0.69 -11.62 19.81
N LEU A 120 0.56 -11.84 19.40
CA LEU A 120 1.68 -10.92 19.63
C LEU A 120 1.59 -9.65 18.76
N ARG A 121 0.87 -9.70 17.64
CA ARG A 121 0.71 -8.55 16.72
C ARG A 121 0.15 -7.33 17.43
N GLU A 122 -0.88 -7.49 18.26
CA GLU A 122 -1.44 -6.38 19.04
C GLU A 122 -0.46 -5.80 20.06
N ALA A 123 0.35 -6.64 20.68
CA ALA A 123 1.35 -6.20 21.65
C ALA A 123 2.46 -5.34 21.00
N ILE A 124 2.94 -5.74 19.83
CA ILE A 124 3.95 -4.99 19.07
C ILE A 124 3.40 -3.63 18.64
N VAL A 125 2.18 -3.59 18.10
CA VAL A 125 1.52 -2.33 17.69
C VAL A 125 1.40 -1.39 18.88
N ASN A 126 0.98 -1.89 20.04
CA ASN A 126 0.80 -1.06 21.23
C ASN A 126 2.13 -0.58 21.84
N ALA A 127 3.24 -1.21 21.49
CA ALA A 127 4.56 -0.80 21.98
C ALA A 127 5.08 0.49 21.33
N ILE A 128 4.59 0.87 20.14
CA ILE A 128 5.07 2.05 19.40
C ILE A 128 4.16 3.25 19.68
N PRO A 129 4.72 4.45 19.93
CA PRO A 129 3.95 5.67 20.14
C PRO A 129 3.03 6.01 18.97
N SER A 130 1.84 6.55 19.27
CA SER A 130 0.86 6.92 18.25
C SER A 130 1.38 8.01 17.29
N SER A 131 2.23 8.93 17.78
CA SER A 131 2.88 9.95 16.96
C SER A 131 3.73 9.34 15.85
N LEU A 132 4.58 8.35 16.19
CA LEU A 132 5.41 7.64 15.20
C LEU A 132 4.57 6.81 14.22
N LYS A 133 3.50 6.14 14.68
CA LYS A 133 2.58 5.41 13.78
C LYS A 133 1.97 6.34 12.74
N ASN A 134 1.47 7.50 13.19
CA ASN A 134 0.89 8.51 12.32
C ASN A 134 1.92 9.11 11.38
N ALA A 135 3.17 9.31 11.86
CA ALA A 135 4.28 9.81 11.08
C ALA A 135 4.73 8.84 9.98
N ILE A 136 4.75 7.52 10.26
CA ILE A 136 5.07 6.49 9.27
C ILE A 136 4.07 6.56 8.12
N GLY A 137 2.77 6.55 8.40
CA GLY A 137 1.74 6.66 7.36
C GLY A 137 1.85 7.95 6.54
N ALA A 138 2.08 9.08 7.21
CA ALA A 138 2.25 10.37 6.56
C ALA A 138 3.53 10.44 5.70
N GLY A 139 4.63 9.89 6.20
CA GLY A 139 5.91 9.84 5.49
C GLY A 139 5.84 8.96 4.23
N ILE A 140 5.22 7.79 4.32
CA ILE A 140 4.96 6.92 3.18
C ILE A 140 4.10 7.64 2.14
N GLY A 141 3.05 8.36 2.58
CA GLY A 141 2.21 9.16 1.69
C GLY A 141 3.01 10.23 0.93
N LEU A 142 3.86 10.96 1.64
CA LEU A 142 4.74 11.98 1.03
C LEU A 142 5.74 11.35 0.06
N PHE A 143 6.30 10.19 0.40
CA PHE A 143 7.22 9.45 -0.45
C PHE A 143 6.57 8.98 -1.74
N ILE A 144 5.37 8.39 -1.67
CA ILE A 144 4.61 7.97 -2.87
C ILE A 144 4.26 9.16 -3.76
N ALA A 145 3.86 10.29 -3.17
CA ALA A 145 3.59 11.52 -3.93
C ALA A 145 4.86 12.02 -4.64
N PHE A 146 6.00 11.99 -3.97
CA PHE A 146 7.29 12.36 -4.57
C PHE A 146 7.67 11.46 -5.74
N ILE A 147 7.51 10.13 -5.61
CA ILE A 147 7.70 9.18 -6.71
C ILE A 147 6.76 9.49 -7.88
N GLY A 148 5.48 9.78 -7.60
CA GLY A 148 4.53 10.18 -8.63
C GLY A 148 4.99 11.41 -9.41
N LEU A 149 5.48 12.44 -8.72
CA LEU A 149 6.01 13.65 -9.36
C LEU A 149 7.26 13.39 -10.20
N GLN A 150 8.13 12.46 -9.76
CA GLN A 150 9.31 12.06 -10.54
C GLN A 150 8.93 11.24 -11.79
N ASN A 151 8.05 10.25 -11.66
CA ASN A 151 7.58 9.43 -12.78
C ASN A 151 6.84 10.27 -13.84
N ALA A 152 6.22 11.36 -13.43
CA ALA A 152 5.61 12.35 -14.30
C ALA A 152 6.63 13.23 -15.04
N GLY A 153 7.87 13.30 -14.58
CA GLY A 153 8.86 14.27 -15.06
C GLY A 153 8.60 15.70 -14.56
N ILE A 154 7.73 15.87 -13.53
CA ILE A 154 7.49 17.17 -12.88
C ILE A 154 8.66 17.52 -11.95
N VAL A 155 9.15 16.54 -11.20
CA VAL A 155 10.37 16.66 -10.40
C VAL A 155 11.48 15.88 -11.10
N VAL A 156 12.58 16.57 -11.42
CA VAL A 156 13.71 15.97 -12.15
C VAL A 156 15.01 16.17 -11.37
N ARG A 157 16.00 15.31 -11.68
CA ARG A 157 17.33 15.42 -11.09
C ARG A 157 18.01 16.73 -11.52
N ASN A 158 18.62 17.40 -10.58
CA ASN A 158 19.47 18.58 -10.80
C ASN A 158 20.77 18.42 -10.03
N ASN A 159 21.92 18.60 -10.72
CA ASN A 159 23.23 18.37 -10.10
C ASN A 159 23.60 19.44 -9.05
N SER A 160 22.98 20.62 -9.08
CA SER A 160 23.27 21.71 -8.14
C SER A 160 22.35 21.73 -6.91
N THR A 161 21.08 21.34 -7.10
CA THR A 161 20.03 21.44 -6.07
C THR A 161 19.41 20.08 -5.72
N LEU A 162 19.97 18.97 -6.24
CA LEU A 162 19.50 17.59 -6.20
C LEU A 162 18.23 17.38 -7.01
N VAL A 163 17.21 18.23 -6.84
CA VAL A 163 15.95 18.18 -7.60
C VAL A 163 15.57 19.58 -8.08
N SER A 164 14.87 19.65 -9.21
CA SER A 164 14.29 20.88 -9.78
C SER A 164 12.97 20.58 -10.49
N LEU A 165 12.26 21.65 -10.87
CA LEU A 165 11.09 21.52 -11.72
C LEU A 165 11.52 21.12 -13.14
N GLY A 166 10.87 20.08 -13.70
CA GLY A 166 11.06 19.66 -15.08
C GLY A 166 10.37 20.54 -16.09
N GLU A 167 10.38 20.11 -17.37
CA GLU A 167 9.69 20.82 -18.45
C GLU A 167 8.18 20.52 -18.40
N ILE A 168 7.41 21.38 -17.71
CA ILE A 168 5.99 21.17 -17.44
C ILE A 168 5.05 21.59 -18.60
N THR A 169 5.59 22.18 -19.65
CA THR A 169 4.81 22.72 -20.78
C THR A 169 4.65 21.73 -21.94
N SER A 170 5.30 20.57 -21.87
CA SER A 170 5.27 19.56 -22.95
C SER A 170 5.34 18.14 -22.39
N GLY A 171 5.08 17.15 -23.25
CA GLY A 171 5.30 15.75 -22.99
C GLY A 171 4.55 15.18 -21.78
N SER A 172 5.21 14.25 -21.09
CA SER A 172 4.66 13.49 -19.97
C SER A 172 4.27 14.38 -18.78
N ALA A 173 5.05 15.44 -18.49
CA ALA A 173 4.78 16.32 -17.36
C ALA A 173 3.50 17.14 -17.57
N LEU A 174 3.27 17.66 -18.79
CA LEU A 174 2.02 18.35 -19.13
C LEU A 174 0.82 17.42 -19.02
N LEU A 175 0.92 16.20 -19.57
CA LEU A 175 -0.14 15.19 -19.48
C LEU A 175 -0.46 14.87 -18.03
N ALA A 176 0.55 14.68 -17.19
CA ALA A 176 0.38 14.37 -15.77
C ALA A 176 -0.25 15.55 -15.00
N LEU A 177 0.10 16.81 -15.29
CA LEU A 177 -0.55 17.98 -14.67
C LEU A 177 -2.02 18.08 -15.05
N ILE A 178 -2.38 17.85 -16.32
CA ILE A 178 -3.77 17.77 -16.78
C ILE A 178 -4.49 16.64 -16.04
N GLY A 179 -3.87 15.45 -15.94
CA GLY A 179 -4.38 14.30 -15.21
C GLY A 179 -4.60 14.58 -13.73
N LEU A 180 -3.66 15.29 -13.08
CA LEU A 180 -3.76 15.68 -11.67
C LEU A 180 -4.96 16.63 -11.45
N LEU A 181 -5.16 17.59 -12.33
CA LEU A 181 -6.30 18.50 -12.28
C LEU A 181 -7.62 17.74 -12.45
N ILE A 182 -7.72 16.89 -13.48
CA ILE A 182 -8.94 16.09 -13.74
C ILE A 182 -9.24 15.17 -12.55
N THR A 183 -8.26 14.39 -12.11
CA THR A 183 -8.43 13.47 -11.00
C THR A 183 -8.76 14.21 -9.70
N GLY A 184 -8.11 15.35 -9.45
CA GLY A 184 -8.42 16.24 -8.32
C GLY A 184 -9.85 16.74 -8.33
N ILE A 185 -10.36 17.19 -9.49
CA ILE A 185 -11.77 17.61 -9.64
C ILE A 185 -12.73 16.45 -9.34
N LEU A 186 -12.44 15.25 -9.86
CA LEU A 186 -13.26 14.06 -9.61
C LEU A 186 -13.29 13.68 -8.13
N VAL A 187 -12.15 13.77 -7.45
CA VAL A 187 -12.04 13.51 -6.00
C VAL A 187 -12.80 14.56 -5.19
N VAL A 188 -12.64 15.86 -5.49
CA VAL A 188 -13.37 16.96 -4.82
C VAL A 188 -14.87 16.80 -4.98
N LYS A 189 -15.33 16.39 -6.17
CA LYS A 189 -16.75 16.11 -6.45
C LYS A 189 -17.24 14.77 -5.89
N ASN A 190 -16.39 14.01 -5.19
CA ASN A 190 -16.71 12.69 -4.64
C ASN A 190 -17.25 11.71 -5.71
N VAL A 191 -16.71 11.77 -6.94
CA VAL A 191 -17.10 10.86 -8.03
C VAL A 191 -16.57 9.45 -7.69
N ARG A 192 -17.48 8.47 -7.69
CA ARG A 192 -17.12 7.07 -7.43
C ARG A 192 -16.21 6.55 -8.53
N GLY A 193 -15.08 5.93 -8.13
CA GLY A 193 -14.05 5.50 -9.07
C GLY A 193 -13.28 6.66 -9.73
N GLY A 194 -13.31 7.86 -9.13
CA GLY A 194 -12.67 9.06 -9.68
C GLY A 194 -11.19 8.89 -10.01
N LEU A 195 -10.45 8.06 -9.24
CA LEU A 195 -9.07 7.73 -9.54
C LEU A 195 -8.93 6.96 -10.86
N LEU A 196 -9.71 5.88 -11.06
CA LEU A 196 -9.69 5.12 -12.30
C LEU A 196 -10.19 5.95 -13.49
N ILE A 197 -11.28 6.70 -13.33
CA ILE A 197 -11.80 7.58 -14.37
C ILE A 197 -10.75 8.63 -14.74
N GLY A 198 -10.07 9.21 -13.76
CA GLY A 198 -8.96 10.15 -13.97
C GLY A 198 -7.84 9.55 -14.80
N ILE A 199 -7.41 8.33 -14.47
CA ILE A 199 -6.41 7.58 -15.27
C ILE A 199 -6.88 7.40 -16.70
N LEU A 200 -8.10 6.85 -16.90
CA LEU A 200 -8.62 6.54 -18.25
C LEU A 200 -8.77 7.79 -19.11
N VAL A 201 -9.27 8.88 -18.54
CA VAL A 201 -9.40 10.17 -19.25
C VAL A 201 -8.03 10.74 -19.58
N THR A 202 -7.07 10.70 -18.66
CA THR A 202 -5.70 11.16 -18.91
C THR A 202 -5.02 10.31 -19.99
N THR A 203 -5.22 8.99 -19.96
CA THR A 203 -4.72 8.07 -21.00
C THR A 203 -5.31 8.40 -22.35
N ALA A 204 -6.63 8.67 -22.43
CA ALA A 204 -7.28 9.07 -23.68
C ALA A 204 -6.74 10.40 -24.22
N ILE A 205 -6.42 11.36 -23.36
CA ILE A 205 -5.75 12.62 -23.75
C ILE A 205 -4.33 12.35 -24.23
N GLY A 206 -3.65 11.34 -23.67
CA GLY A 206 -2.30 10.91 -24.08
C GLY A 206 -2.23 10.34 -25.51
N ILE A 207 -3.35 9.83 -26.07
CA ILE A 207 -3.38 9.28 -27.43
C ILE A 207 -3.00 10.34 -28.49
N PRO A 208 -3.68 11.50 -28.59
CA PRO A 208 -3.30 12.54 -29.56
C PRO A 208 -1.94 13.18 -29.26
N MET A 209 -1.39 13.03 -28.04
CA MET A 209 -0.06 13.48 -27.68
C MET A 209 1.04 12.48 -28.05
N GLY A 210 0.70 11.29 -28.58
CA GLY A 210 1.64 10.23 -28.91
C GLY A 210 2.30 9.54 -27.71
N LEU A 211 1.69 9.66 -26.52
CA LEU A 211 2.18 9.12 -25.24
C LEU A 211 1.48 7.82 -24.83
N THR A 212 0.47 7.39 -25.58
CA THR A 212 -0.34 6.21 -25.27
C THR A 212 -0.43 5.32 -26.51
N GLU A 213 -0.08 4.05 -26.36
CA GLU A 213 -0.27 3.02 -27.37
C GLU A 213 -1.51 2.19 -27.05
N TYR A 214 -2.28 1.84 -28.09
CA TYR A 214 -3.51 1.08 -27.93
C TYR A 214 -3.31 -0.37 -28.40
N TYR A 215 -3.50 -1.34 -27.48
CA TYR A 215 -3.28 -2.76 -27.72
C TYR A 215 -4.58 -3.59 -27.81
N GLY A 216 -5.73 -2.96 -27.88
CA GLY A 216 -7.04 -3.64 -27.87
C GLY A 216 -7.77 -3.52 -26.55
N ILE A 217 -8.90 -4.25 -26.42
CA ILE A 217 -9.76 -4.19 -25.22
C ILE A 217 -9.67 -5.48 -24.40
N ILE A 218 -9.66 -6.64 -25.08
CA ILE A 218 -9.73 -7.96 -24.45
C ILE A 218 -8.58 -8.82 -24.90
N SER A 219 -7.95 -9.52 -23.95
CA SER A 219 -6.95 -10.55 -24.20
C SER A 219 -7.07 -11.70 -23.21
N SER A 220 -6.40 -12.81 -23.47
CA SER A 220 -6.18 -13.84 -22.45
C SER A 220 -5.24 -13.30 -21.35
N PRO A 221 -5.38 -13.75 -20.10
CA PRO A 221 -4.45 -13.40 -19.03
C PRO A 221 -3.01 -13.75 -19.40
N HIS A 222 -2.07 -12.86 -19.07
CA HIS A 222 -0.64 -13.08 -19.32
C HIS A 222 -0.10 -14.17 -18.38
N SER A 223 0.87 -14.95 -18.89
CA SER A 223 1.56 -15.96 -18.09
C SER A 223 2.38 -15.29 -16.96
N ILE A 224 2.34 -15.89 -15.78
CA ILE A 224 3.16 -15.49 -14.63
C ILE A 224 4.37 -16.40 -14.44
N SER A 225 4.67 -17.33 -15.36
CA SER A 225 5.76 -18.34 -15.23
C SER A 225 7.11 -17.70 -14.91
N ASP A 226 7.37 -16.51 -15.43
CA ASP A 226 8.64 -15.80 -15.30
C ASP A 226 8.87 -15.23 -13.90
N ILE A 227 7.78 -14.98 -13.16
CA ILE A 227 7.80 -14.41 -11.82
C ILE A 227 7.25 -15.35 -10.73
N PHE A 228 6.61 -16.47 -11.13
CA PHE A 228 5.99 -17.42 -10.20
C PHE A 228 7.04 -18.17 -9.38
N TYR A 229 6.94 -18.11 -8.07
CA TYR A 229 7.79 -18.79 -7.08
C TYR A 229 9.30 -18.57 -7.29
N LYS A 230 9.69 -17.37 -7.75
CA LYS A 230 11.09 -16.97 -7.96
C LYS A 230 11.68 -16.39 -6.67
N LEU A 231 11.75 -17.23 -5.63
CA LEU A 231 12.31 -16.87 -4.33
C LEU A 231 13.82 -17.14 -4.29
N GLU A 232 14.60 -16.19 -3.77
CA GLU A 232 16.05 -16.30 -3.60
C GLU A 232 16.41 -16.57 -2.15
N TRP A 233 16.97 -17.75 -1.87
CA TRP A 233 17.27 -18.19 -0.52
C TRP A 233 18.74 -18.00 -0.08
N ASN A 234 19.62 -17.57 -1.00
CA ASN A 234 21.06 -17.52 -0.75
C ASN A 234 21.47 -16.52 0.34
N ASN A 235 20.72 -15.42 0.50
CA ASN A 235 21.02 -14.32 1.41
C ASN A 235 20.02 -14.18 2.57
N VAL A 236 19.27 -15.23 2.89
CA VAL A 236 18.17 -15.19 3.90
C VAL A 236 18.66 -14.86 5.31
N LEU A 237 19.89 -15.25 5.67
CA LEU A 237 20.46 -14.98 6.99
C LEU A 237 21.27 -13.67 7.04
N SER A 238 21.25 -12.86 5.99
CA SER A 238 21.93 -11.56 5.98
C SER A 238 21.21 -10.56 6.91
N LEU A 239 21.98 -9.64 7.48
CA LEU A 239 21.41 -8.57 8.29
C LEU A 239 20.43 -7.68 7.49
N ASP A 240 20.73 -7.47 6.20
CA ASP A 240 19.85 -6.73 5.29
C ASP A 240 18.51 -7.44 5.10
N MET A 241 18.47 -8.76 4.96
CA MET A 241 17.22 -9.52 4.92
C MET A 241 16.39 -9.29 6.18
N VAL A 242 17.02 -9.35 7.36
CA VAL A 242 16.34 -9.09 8.63
C VAL A 242 15.74 -7.68 8.66
N VAL A 243 16.51 -6.67 8.24
CA VAL A 243 16.04 -5.27 8.19
C VAL A 243 14.91 -5.07 7.18
N VAL A 244 15.03 -5.66 6.00
CA VAL A 244 14.01 -5.56 4.94
C VAL A 244 12.72 -6.28 5.37
N VAL A 245 12.78 -7.50 5.89
CA VAL A 245 11.63 -8.23 6.42
C VAL A 245 10.96 -7.44 7.55
N PHE A 246 11.76 -6.93 8.49
CA PHE A 246 11.26 -6.14 9.59
C PHE A 246 10.55 -4.86 9.10
N THR A 247 11.09 -4.19 8.08
CA THR A 247 10.49 -2.98 7.51
C THR A 247 9.18 -3.30 6.80
N PHE A 248 9.10 -4.37 6.00
CA PHE A 248 7.85 -4.84 5.40
C PHE A 248 6.81 -5.12 6.49
N LEU A 249 7.18 -5.89 7.51
CA LEU A 249 6.35 -6.21 8.67
C LEU A 249 5.74 -4.96 9.33
N PHE A 250 6.58 -3.93 9.53
CA PHE A 250 6.14 -2.68 10.15
C PHE A 250 5.19 -1.90 9.26
N ILE A 251 5.55 -1.71 7.99
CA ILE A 251 4.71 -0.94 7.06
C ILE A 251 3.34 -1.61 6.94
N ASP A 252 3.30 -2.92 6.68
CA ASP A 252 2.05 -3.66 6.50
C ASP A 252 1.20 -3.67 7.77
N MET A 253 1.83 -3.88 8.93
CA MET A 253 1.12 -3.88 10.20
C MET A 253 0.38 -2.55 10.46
N PHE A 254 1.03 -1.41 10.18
CA PHE A 254 0.42 -0.10 10.39
C PHE A 254 -0.58 0.26 9.31
N ASP A 255 -0.33 -0.11 8.06
CA ASP A 255 -1.23 0.11 6.95
C ASP A 255 -2.54 -0.66 7.17
N THR A 256 -2.45 -1.96 7.45
CA THR A 256 -3.63 -2.81 7.72
C THR A 256 -4.42 -2.34 8.94
N ILE A 257 -3.75 -2.04 10.07
CA ILE A 257 -4.46 -1.57 11.28
C ILE A 257 -5.09 -0.21 11.03
N GLY A 258 -4.35 0.72 10.44
CA GLY A 258 -4.85 2.06 10.11
C GLY A 258 -6.09 1.99 9.22
N THR A 259 -6.04 1.16 8.19
CA THR A 259 -7.15 0.92 7.26
C THR A 259 -8.34 0.27 7.96
N LEU A 260 -8.13 -0.81 8.72
CA LEU A 260 -9.21 -1.49 9.44
C LEU A 260 -9.89 -0.55 10.45
N VAL A 261 -9.13 0.18 11.26
CA VAL A 261 -9.67 1.15 12.22
C VAL A 261 -10.44 2.24 11.48
N GLY A 262 -9.84 2.85 10.47
CA GLY A 262 -10.46 3.94 9.71
C GLY A 262 -11.76 3.54 9.04
N VAL A 263 -11.77 2.39 8.35
CA VAL A 263 -12.95 1.89 7.65
C VAL A 263 -14.02 1.40 8.62
N CYS A 264 -13.65 0.63 9.68
CA CYS A 264 -14.61 0.14 10.67
C CYS A 264 -15.27 1.27 11.46
N THR A 265 -14.53 2.34 11.79
CA THR A 265 -15.09 3.54 12.44
C THR A 265 -16.11 4.22 11.53
N LYS A 266 -15.75 4.45 10.26
CA LYS A 266 -16.63 5.07 9.27
C LYS A 266 -17.85 4.21 8.96
N ALA A 267 -17.68 2.89 8.98
CA ALA A 267 -18.71 1.89 8.79
C ALA A 267 -19.66 1.71 10.00
N LYS A 268 -19.28 2.22 11.17
CA LYS A 268 -19.96 1.95 12.44
C LYS A 268 -20.06 0.43 12.72
N ILE A 269 -19.01 -0.33 12.39
CA ILE A 269 -18.93 -1.78 12.60
C ILE A 269 -18.25 -2.11 13.95
N MET A 270 -17.59 -1.13 14.58
CA MET A 270 -16.95 -1.32 15.88
C MET A 270 -17.96 -1.74 16.96
N ASP A 271 -17.52 -2.60 17.88
CA ASP A 271 -18.33 -2.97 19.04
C ASP A 271 -18.49 -1.80 20.03
N ALA A 272 -19.29 -1.99 21.09
CA ALA A 272 -19.54 -0.98 22.12
C ALA A 272 -18.27 -0.54 22.87
N ASN A 273 -17.19 -1.35 22.82
CA ASN A 273 -15.91 -1.07 23.46
C ASN A 273 -14.89 -0.46 22.48
N GLY A 274 -15.30 -0.11 21.26
CA GLY A 274 -14.43 0.43 20.23
C GLY A 274 -13.48 -0.61 19.61
N ARG A 275 -13.77 -1.91 19.73
CA ARG A 275 -12.96 -2.99 19.14
C ARG A 275 -13.50 -3.37 17.77
N ILE A 276 -12.59 -3.74 16.88
CA ILE A 276 -12.93 -4.26 15.56
C ILE A 276 -13.35 -5.72 15.71
N PRO A 277 -14.60 -6.10 15.35
CA PRO A 277 -15.00 -7.49 15.36
C PRO A 277 -14.18 -8.29 14.36
N ARG A 278 -13.76 -9.51 14.73
CA ARG A 278 -13.00 -10.42 13.88
C ARG A 278 -11.66 -9.87 13.36
N VAL A 279 -11.03 -8.99 14.12
CA VAL A 279 -9.72 -8.41 13.72
C VAL A 279 -8.67 -9.50 13.50
N LYS A 280 -8.68 -10.57 14.32
CA LYS A 280 -7.75 -11.70 14.19
C LYS A 280 -7.93 -12.44 12.86
N GLU A 281 -9.16 -12.67 12.45
CA GLU A 281 -9.49 -13.32 11.18
C GLU A 281 -9.14 -12.42 9.98
N ALA A 282 -9.31 -11.10 10.09
CA ALA A 282 -8.88 -10.14 9.09
C ALA A 282 -7.36 -10.15 8.95
N PHE A 283 -6.61 -10.17 10.05
CA PHE A 283 -5.15 -10.28 10.04
C PHE A 283 -4.66 -11.63 9.48
N MET A 284 -5.40 -12.70 9.70
CA MET A 284 -5.07 -13.99 9.09
C MET A 284 -5.28 -13.96 7.57
N ALA A 285 -6.35 -13.32 7.09
CA ALA A 285 -6.59 -13.13 5.65
C ALA A 285 -5.45 -12.32 5.01
N ASP A 286 -4.98 -11.27 5.67
CA ASP A 286 -3.87 -10.42 5.29
C ASP A 286 -2.54 -11.21 5.17
N ALA A 287 -2.20 -11.97 6.21
CA ALA A 287 -0.99 -12.80 6.23
C ALA A 287 -0.99 -13.89 5.13
N ILE A 288 -2.14 -14.53 4.88
CA ILE A 288 -2.29 -15.50 3.79
C ILE A 288 -2.14 -14.82 2.44
N ALA A 289 -2.76 -13.65 2.26
CA ALA A 289 -2.71 -12.88 1.03
C ALA A 289 -1.26 -12.46 0.69
N THR A 290 -0.51 -11.98 1.67
CA THR A 290 0.90 -11.61 1.55
C THR A 290 1.76 -12.82 1.17
N THR A 291 1.62 -13.95 1.89
CA THR A 291 2.39 -15.17 1.61
C THR A 291 2.13 -15.69 0.20
N VAL A 292 0.85 -15.75 -0.22
CA VAL A 292 0.48 -16.19 -1.57
C VAL A 292 0.91 -15.16 -2.61
N GLY A 293 0.77 -13.86 -2.32
CA GLY A 293 1.21 -12.75 -3.17
C GLY A 293 2.69 -12.88 -3.54
N ALA A 294 3.55 -13.13 -2.56
CA ALA A 294 4.98 -13.37 -2.78
C ALA A 294 5.24 -14.58 -3.69
N CYS A 295 4.48 -15.68 -3.51
CA CYS A 295 4.61 -16.85 -4.38
C CYS A 295 4.20 -16.59 -5.83
N ILE A 296 3.21 -15.75 -6.07
CA ILE A 296 2.74 -15.42 -7.43
C ILE A 296 3.47 -14.23 -8.05
N GLY A 297 4.47 -13.66 -7.36
CA GLY A 297 5.37 -12.65 -7.90
C GLY A 297 4.91 -11.21 -7.70
N THR A 298 4.23 -10.90 -6.59
CA THR A 298 3.88 -9.52 -6.22
C THR A 298 4.26 -9.23 -4.76
N SER A 299 4.25 -7.94 -4.37
CA SER A 299 4.57 -7.53 -3.01
C SER A 299 3.45 -7.85 -2.01
N THR A 300 3.63 -7.44 -0.77
CA THR A 300 2.68 -7.58 0.34
C THR A 300 1.29 -7.13 -0.05
N THR A 301 0.31 -8.02 0.14
CA THR A 301 -1.10 -7.78 -0.17
C THR A 301 -1.86 -7.43 1.09
N THR A 302 -2.41 -6.23 1.16
CA THR A 302 -3.01 -5.65 2.35
C THR A 302 -4.44 -5.14 2.12
N THR A 303 -5.12 -4.74 3.20
CA THR A 303 -6.49 -4.19 3.16
C THR A 303 -6.49 -2.76 2.64
N TYR A 304 -7.39 -2.45 1.69
CA TYR A 304 -7.49 -1.14 1.05
C TYR A 304 -8.48 -0.20 1.75
N VAL A 305 -8.03 1.04 1.99
CA VAL A 305 -8.86 2.11 2.59
C VAL A 305 -10.04 2.51 1.71
N GLU A 306 -9.94 2.31 0.41
CA GLU A 306 -11.01 2.48 -0.59
C GLU A 306 -12.24 1.61 -0.30
N SER A 307 -12.10 0.54 0.48
CA SER A 307 -13.21 -0.26 1.01
C SER A 307 -14.25 0.59 1.75
N ALA A 308 -13.83 1.75 2.28
CA ALA A 308 -14.73 2.72 2.89
C ALA A 308 -15.86 3.19 1.93
N SER A 309 -15.60 3.21 0.61
CA SER A 309 -16.58 3.61 -0.40
C SER A 309 -17.72 2.60 -0.54
N GLY A 310 -17.41 1.30 -0.57
CA GLY A 310 -18.42 0.24 -0.59
C GLY A 310 -19.17 0.11 0.73
N VAL A 311 -18.46 0.28 1.83
CA VAL A 311 -19.08 0.31 3.16
C VAL A 311 -20.07 1.46 3.29
N ALA A 312 -19.74 2.64 2.74
CA ALA A 312 -20.65 3.78 2.68
C ALA A 312 -21.90 3.49 1.83
N GLN A 313 -21.81 2.57 0.85
CA GLN A 313 -22.95 2.08 0.06
C GLN A 313 -23.81 1.03 0.78
N GLY A 314 -23.41 0.59 1.96
CA GLY A 314 -24.14 -0.40 2.74
C GLY A 314 -23.55 -1.82 2.72
N GLY A 315 -22.34 -2.01 2.20
CA GLY A 315 -21.58 -3.26 2.34
C GLY A 315 -21.28 -3.55 3.81
N ARG A 316 -21.58 -4.77 4.28
CA ARG A 316 -21.48 -5.13 5.70
C ARG A 316 -20.89 -6.50 5.96
N SER A 317 -20.67 -7.30 4.91
CA SER A 317 -20.29 -8.70 5.04
C SER A 317 -19.23 -9.11 4.03
N GLY A 318 -18.68 -10.31 4.19
CA GLY A 318 -17.78 -10.92 3.22
C GLY A 318 -18.35 -11.09 1.81
N LEU A 319 -19.66 -10.93 1.64
CA LEU A 319 -20.29 -10.97 0.32
C LEU A 319 -19.89 -9.76 -0.54
N THR A 320 -19.67 -8.58 0.08
CA THR A 320 -19.07 -7.42 -0.59
C THR A 320 -17.65 -7.75 -1.07
N ALA A 321 -16.82 -8.33 -0.20
CA ALA A 321 -15.48 -8.77 -0.58
C ALA A 321 -15.50 -9.81 -1.72
N PHE A 322 -16.40 -10.76 -1.67
CA PHE A 322 -16.59 -11.73 -2.75
C PHE A 322 -16.92 -11.05 -4.09
N ALA A 323 -17.82 -10.05 -4.08
CA ALA A 323 -18.16 -9.29 -5.28
C ALA A 323 -16.93 -8.51 -5.84
N ILE A 324 -16.06 -7.96 -4.96
CA ILE A 324 -14.81 -7.32 -5.37
C ILE A 324 -13.90 -8.34 -6.07
N ALA A 325 -13.71 -9.52 -5.48
CA ALA A 325 -12.88 -10.58 -6.05
C ALA A 325 -13.38 -11.01 -7.45
N VAL A 326 -14.70 -11.12 -7.63
CA VAL A 326 -15.31 -11.40 -8.96
C VAL A 326 -14.97 -10.29 -9.97
N CYS A 327 -15.03 -9.02 -9.56
CA CYS A 327 -14.65 -7.90 -10.44
C CYS A 327 -13.15 -7.96 -10.83
N PHE A 328 -12.25 -8.30 -9.91
CA PHE A 328 -10.84 -8.53 -10.23
C PHE A 328 -10.63 -9.72 -11.16
N ALA A 329 -11.41 -10.81 -11.01
CA ALA A 329 -11.33 -11.95 -11.92
C ALA A 329 -11.79 -11.57 -13.35
N ILE A 330 -12.81 -10.74 -13.48
CA ILE A 330 -13.25 -10.22 -14.76
C ILE A 330 -12.18 -9.30 -15.38
N SER A 331 -11.52 -8.46 -14.56
CA SER A 331 -10.50 -7.53 -15.05
C SER A 331 -9.26 -8.22 -15.66
N LEU A 332 -8.98 -9.48 -15.33
CA LEU A 332 -7.91 -10.27 -15.96
C LEU A 332 -7.98 -10.29 -17.49
N PHE A 333 -9.19 -10.25 -18.04
CA PHE A 333 -9.41 -10.25 -19.50
C PHE A 333 -9.29 -8.87 -20.13
N PHE A 334 -9.19 -7.80 -19.33
CA PHE A 334 -9.07 -6.42 -19.79
C PHE A 334 -7.63 -5.88 -19.67
N SER A 335 -6.64 -6.76 -19.58
CA SER A 335 -5.23 -6.37 -19.46
C SER A 335 -4.77 -5.36 -20.53
N PRO A 336 -5.17 -5.42 -21.83
CA PRO A 336 -4.70 -4.44 -22.80
C PRO A 336 -5.11 -3.00 -22.48
N VAL A 337 -6.27 -2.82 -21.84
CA VAL A 337 -6.75 -1.48 -21.43
C VAL A 337 -5.89 -0.92 -20.31
N PHE A 338 -5.51 -1.75 -19.34
CA PHE A 338 -4.70 -1.32 -18.21
C PHE A 338 -3.22 -1.14 -18.58
N LEU A 339 -2.69 -1.98 -19.46
CA LEU A 339 -1.30 -1.92 -19.92
C LEU A 339 -1.06 -0.80 -20.96
N ALA A 340 -2.11 -0.27 -21.58
CA ALA A 340 -2.02 0.92 -22.43
C ALA A 340 -1.84 2.22 -21.63
N ILE A 341 -1.99 2.19 -20.31
CA ILE A 341 -1.95 3.37 -19.45
C ILE A 341 -0.50 3.83 -19.26
N PRO A 342 -0.11 5.03 -19.75
CA PRO A 342 1.25 5.51 -19.60
C PRO A 342 1.54 5.94 -18.15
N ALA A 343 2.81 5.91 -17.73
CA ALA A 343 3.24 6.34 -16.40
C ALA A 343 2.78 7.79 -16.07
N ALA A 344 2.71 8.66 -17.06
CA ALA A 344 2.18 10.02 -16.92
C ALA A 344 0.69 10.07 -16.49
N ALA A 345 -0.10 9.04 -16.80
CA ALA A 345 -1.50 8.95 -16.38
C ALA A 345 -1.68 8.27 -15.00
N THR A 346 -0.73 7.43 -14.57
CA THR A 346 -0.74 6.83 -13.23
C THR A 346 -0.15 7.77 -12.17
N ALA A 347 0.79 8.62 -12.53
CA ALA A 347 1.48 9.55 -11.63
C ALA A 347 0.52 10.47 -10.83
N PRO A 348 -0.52 11.08 -11.41
CA PRO A 348 -1.53 11.85 -10.67
C PRO A 348 -2.19 11.08 -9.53
N VAL A 349 -2.45 9.80 -9.75
CA VAL A 349 -3.06 8.94 -8.73
C VAL A 349 -2.09 8.68 -7.59
N LEU A 350 -0.80 8.45 -7.88
CA LEU A 350 0.23 8.33 -6.82
C LEU A 350 0.26 9.57 -5.93
N VAL A 351 0.19 10.77 -6.52
CA VAL A 351 0.15 12.03 -5.76
C VAL A 351 -1.10 12.11 -4.86
N ILE A 352 -2.28 11.76 -5.38
CA ILE A 352 -3.53 11.83 -4.62
C ILE A 352 -3.62 10.72 -3.56
N VAL A 353 -3.18 9.51 -3.87
CA VAL A 353 -3.09 8.43 -2.87
C VAL A 353 -2.09 8.80 -1.77
N GLY A 354 -0.96 9.41 -2.13
CA GLY A 354 -0.02 9.97 -1.17
C GLY A 354 -0.69 10.97 -0.22
N LEU A 355 -1.52 11.88 -0.76
CA LEU A 355 -2.32 12.81 0.05
C LEU A 355 -3.28 12.08 1.01
N PHE A 356 -3.94 11.01 0.56
CA PHE A 356 -4.84 10.24 1.44
C PHE A 356 -4.07 9.58 2.58
N MET A 357 -2.89 9.02 2.30
CA MET A 357 -2.02 8.40 3.30
C MET A 357 -1.39 9.42 4.26
N MET A 358 -1.29 10.70 3.89
CA MET A 358 -0.84 11.77 4.79
C MET A 358 -1.90 12.18 5.83
N SER A 359 -3.14 11.76 5.69
CA SER A 359 -4.24 12.20 6.58
C SER A 359 -3.99 12.01 8.09
N PRO A 360 -3.24 10.99 8.57
CA PRO A 360 -2.92 10.82 9.99
C PRO A 360 -2.02 11.91 10.59
N ILE A 361 -1.37 12.74 9.78
CA ILE A 361 -0.49 13.82 10.24
C ILE A 361 -1.18 14.77 11.23
N LYS A 362 -2.49 14.99 11.06
CA LYS A 362 -3.31 15.83 11.94
C LYS A 362 -3.47 15.28 13.37
N ASN A 363 -3.13 14.01 13.59
CA ASN A 363 -3.20 13.35 14.89
C ASN A 363 -1.84 13.39 15.62
N ILE A 364 -0.81 14.00 15.03
CA ILE A 364 0.49 14.20 15.66
C ILE A 364 0.41 15.42 16.56
N PRO A 365 0.80 15.30 17.85
CA PRO A 365 0.78 16.44 18.78
C PRO A 365 1.97 17.37 18.51
N PHE A 366 1.82 18.30 17.58
CA PHE A 366 2.91 19.21 17.18
C PHE A 366 3.35 20.17 18.29
N ASP A 367 2.54 20.38 19.30
CA ASP A 367 2.88 21.20 20.47
C ASP A 367 3.82 20.48 21.47
N ASP A 368 3.91 19.14 21.40
CA ASP A 368 4.85 18.35 22.21
C ASP A 368 6.09 18.00 21.36
N TYR A 369 7.16 18.75 21.55
CA TYR A 369 8.39 18.57 20.77
C TYR A 369 9.07 17.21 20.97
N ALA A 370 8.85 16.53 22.09
CA ALA A 370 9.38 15.18 22.31
C ALA A 370 8.69 14.12 21.42
N GLU A 371 7.48 14.40 20.95
CA GLU A 371 6.70 13.59 20.00
C GLU A 371 6.84 14.10 18.56
N SER A 372 6.78 15.43 18.36
CA SER A 372 6.71 16.03 17.03
C SER A 372 8.04 16.04 16.27
N ILE A 373 9.19 16.24 16.96
CA ILE A 373 10.52 16.21 16.31
C ILE A 373 10.80 14.84 15.71
N PRO A 374 10.69 13.70 16.44
CA PRO A 374 10.86 12.37 15.84
C PRO A 374 9.86 12.07 14.72
N ALA A 375 8.60 12.50 14.90
CA ALA A 375 7.58 12.36 13.87
C ALA A 375 7.94 13.13 12.59
N PHE A 376 8.41 14.38 12.72
CA PHE A 376 8.86 15.19 11.59
C PHE A 376 10.06 14.56 10.88
N ILE A 377 11.07 14.07 11.66
CA ILE A 377 12.23 13.36 11.09
C ILE A 377 11.75 12.13 10.28
N THR A 378 10.84 11.33 10.83
CA THR A 378 10.26 10.18 10.12
C THR A 378 9.66 10.58 8.78
N ILE A 379 8.82 11.63 8.78
CA ILE A 379 8.09 12.08 7.59
C ILE A 379 9.04 12.62 6.52
N ILE A 380 9.96 13.50 6.89
CA ILE A 380 10.79 14.21 5.92
C ILE A 380 11.92 13.33 5.36
N MET A 381 12.47 12.43 6.18
CA MET A 381 13.58 11.61 5.74
C MET A 381 13.19 10.61 4.67
N MET A 382 11.97 10.06 4.68
CA MET A 382 11.51 9.09 3.68
C MET A 382 11.69 9.58 2.22
N PRO A 383 11.14 10.73 1.81
CA PRO A 383 11.36 11.24 0.46
C PRO A 383 12.77 11.84 0.25
N MET A 384 13.42 12.40 1.28
CA MET A 384 14.72 13.07 1.11
C MET A 384 15.86 12.08 0.91
N VAL A 385 15.82 10.90 1.58
CA VAL A 385 16.84 9.85 1.40
C VAL A 385 16.37 8.74 0.45
N TYR A 386 15.18 8.89 -0.12
CA TYR A 386 14.56 7.91 -1.02
C TYR A 386 14.40 6.52 -0.38
N SER A 387 14.13 6.46 0.92
CA SER A 387 14.07 5.23 1.70
C SER A 387 13.05 5.31 2.83
N ILE A 388 12.00 4.47 2.74
CA ILE A 388 10.99 4.33 3.80
C ILE A 388 11.65 3.77 5.07
N SER A 389 12.50 2.74 4.92
CA SER A 389 13.16 2.10 6.06
C SER A 389 14.01 3.09 6.86
N ASP A 390 14.84 3.88 6.20
CA ASP A 390 15.72 4.84 6.88
C ASP A 390 14.91 5.95 7.57
N GLY A 391 13.80 6.39 6.97
CA GLY A 391 12.87 7.30 7.62
C GLY A 391 12.30 6.75 8.92
N ILE A 392 11.87 5.48 8.94
CA ILE A 392 11.37 4.81 10.14
C ILE A 392 12.49 4.66 11.18
N LEU A 393 13.65 4.18 10.76
CA LEU A 393 14.81 3.95 11.62
C LEU A 393 15.27 5.23 12.32
N LEU A 394 15.48 6.31 11.56
CA LEU A 394 15.91 7.60 12.08
C LEU A 394 14.85 8.22 13.01
N GLY A 395 13.57 8.08 12.66
CA GLY A 395 12.49 8.53 13.52
C GLY A 395 12.45 7.82 14.87
N MET A 396 12.59 6.48 14.87
CA MET A 396 12.59 5.69 16.10
C MET A 396 13.84 5.96 16.95
N ILE A 397 15.02 6.05 16.36
CA ILE A 397 16.25 6.41 17.04
C ILE A 397 16.11 7.80 17.69
N SER A 398 15.64 8.79 16.93
CA SER A 398 15.46 10.16 17.44
C SER A 398 14.46 10.23 18.59
N TYR A 399 13.35 9.43 18.52
CA TYR A 399 12.38 9.35 19.61
C TYR A 399 13.00 8.83 20.90
N VAL A 400 13.73 7.73 20.82
CA VAL A 400 14.37 7.13 21.99
C VAL A 400 15.44 8.05 22.55
N LEU A 401 16.34 8.58 21.71
CA LEU A 401 17.41 9.46 22.16
C LEU A 401 16.89 10.75 22.81
N LEU A 402 15.91 11.43 22.18
CA LEU A 402 15.32 12.65 22.74
C LEU A 402 14.67 12.39 24.11
N ASN A 403 13.85 11.35 24.22
CA ASN A 403 13.16 11.07 25.47
C ASN A 403 14.10 10.55 26.57
N VAL A 404 15.19 9.85 26.24
CA VAL A 404 16.24 9.49 27.21
C VAL A 404 16.97 10.74 27.70
N LEU A 405 17.43 11.61 26.81
CA LEU A 405 18.16 12.83 27.16
C LEU A 405 17.28 13.84 27.93
N CYS A 406 15.98 13.87 27.66
CA CYS A 406 15.01 14.67 28.39
C CYS A 406 14.47 13.98 29.67
N MET A 407 15.01 12.83 30.08
CA MET A 407 14.61 12.03 31.24
C MET A 407 13.13 11.59 31.22
N ASN A 408 12.51 11.49 30.03
CA ASN A 408 11.12 11.06 29.81
C ASN A 408 11.00 9.54 29.68
N PHE A 409 11.68 8.75 30.50
CA PHE A 409 11.79 7.27 30.38
C PHE A 409 10.43 6.56 30.34
N LYS A 410 9.39 7.14 30.95
CA LYS A 410 8.03 6.55 30.96
C LYS A 410 7.37 6.49 29.58
N ARG A 411 7.85 7.29 28.63
CA ARG A 411 7.30 7.30 27.25
C ARG A 411 7.91 6.21 26.35
N ILE A 412 9.03 5.62 26.78
CA ILE A 412 9.76 4.64 25.98
C ILE A 412 9.42 3.24 26.45
N THR A 413 8.89 2.40 25.56
CA THR A 413 8.65 0.99 25.88
C THR A 413 9.96 0.19 25.81
N PRO A 414 10.09 -0.95 26.51
CA PRO A 414 11.26 -1.82 26.41
C PRO A 414 11.56 -2.26 24.97
N ALA A 415 10.52 -2.51 24.18
CA ALA A 415 10.65 -2.86 22.77
C ALA A 415 11.32 -1.75 21.96
N MET A 416 11.01 -0.48 22.22
CA MET A 416 11.63 0.63 21.51
C MET A 416 13.13 0.78 21.83
N TYR A 417 13.57 0.49 23.07
CA TYR A 417 15.00 0.47 23.39
C TYR A 417 15.74 -0.59 22.56
N ILE A 418 15.17 -1.81 22.50
CA ILE A 418 15.76 -2.90 21.72
C ILE A 418 15.86 -2.53 20.25
N LEU A 419 14.77 -1.98 19.68
CA LEU A 419 14.72 -1.57 18.29
C LEU A 419 15.72 -0.45 17.98
N ALA A 420 15.81 0.59 18.83
CA ALA A 420 16.75 1.68 18.64
C ALA A 420 18.21 1.19 18.68
N ILE A 421 18.54 0.26 19.59
CA ILE A 421 19.88 -0.33 19.65
C ILE A 421 20.17 -1.11 18.37
N LEU A 422 19.26 -1.97 17.92
CA LEU A 422 19.42 -2.75 16.68
C LEU A 422 19.61 -1.84 15.46
N PHE A 423 18.89 -0.72 15.40
CA PHE A 423 18.97 0.24 14.30
C PHE A 423 20.27 1.05 14.32
N ILE A 424 20.74 1.43 15.51
CA ILE A 424 22.06 2.06 15.65
C ILE A 424 23.18 1.10 15.23
N LEU A 425 23.09 -0.18 15.64
CA LEU A 425 24.04 -1.20 15.22
C LEU A 425 24.04 -1.40 13.71
N LYS A 426 22.87 -1.36 13.05
CA LYS A 426 22.80 -1.37 11.58
C LYS A 426 23.67 -0.28 10.96
N TYR A 427 23.54 0.99 11.41
CA TYR A 427 24.30 2.10 10.83
C TYR A 427 25.81 2.10 11.18
N ILE A 428 26.21 1.35 12.22
CA ILE A 428 27.63 1.21 12.58
C ILE A 428 28.31 0.10 11.77
N PHE A 429 27.60 -0.98 11.47
CA PHE A 429 28.19 -2.20 10.89
C PHE A 429 27.88 -2.41 9.41
N ILE A 430 26.98 -1.61 8.82
CA ILE A 430 26.62 -1.58 7.41
C ILE A 430 26.83 -0.17 6.84
#